data_71f6dcadda264f8757b19a0f4fbc24b1
#
_entry.id   71f6dcadda264f8757b19a0f4fbc24b1
#
_cell.length_a   1.000
_cell.length_b   1.000
_cell.length_c   1.000
_cell.angle_alpha   90.00
_cell.angle_beta   90.00
_cell.angle_gamma   90.00
#
_symmetry.space_group_name_H-M   'P 1'
#
loop_
_entity.id
_entity.type
_entity.pdbx_description
1 polymer ?
#
loop_
_entity_poly.entity_id
_entity_poly.type
_entity_poly.pdbx_seq_one_letter_code
_entity_poly.pdbx_strand_id
1 'polypeptide(L)'
;MYVLVDMEWISNQHGNHWPTQLAAARVDAQWNTVDTFSVLFRPRDFSLQQWGHMAFSGWSREQFLDGESLYAGLDAFRLWLQPEDTICWWHQEASDLFNMFSKVSGVPDMTQHVVLLCDYIYGYLAGQEAS
;
A
#
# COMPACT_ATOMS: atom_id res chain seq x y z
N MET A 1 17.58 0.93 1.60
CA MET A 1 16.90 2.21 1.32
C MET A 1 15.54 2.23 1.97
N TYR A 2 14.89 3.38 2.03
CA TYR A 2 13.50 3.48 2.48
C TYR A 2 12.56 3.29 1.31
N VAL A 3 11.46 2.58 1.55
CA VAL A 3 10.39 2.38 0.57
C VAL A 3 9.12 3.00 1.14
N LEU A 4 8.69 4.10 0.55
CA LEU A 4 7.46 4.79 0.94
C LEU A 4 6.30 4.14 0.21
N VAL A 5 5.33 3.61 0.93
CA VAL A 5 4.24 2.83 0.35
C VAL A 5 2.90 3.50 0.62
N ASP A 6 2.09 3.56 -0.41
CA ASP A 6 0.69 3.98 -0.33
C ASP A 6 -0.19 2.90 -0.95
N MET A 7 -1.29 2.57 -0.27
CA MET A 7 -2.26 1.60 -0.74
C MET A 7 -3.65 2.18 -0.62
N GLU A 8 -4.40 2.09 -1.72
CA GLU A 8 -5.81 2.46 -1.75
C GLU A 8 -6.65 1.18 -1.71
N TRP A 9 -7.80 1.24 -1.03
CA TRP A 9 -8.71 0.11 -0.93
C TRP A 9 -10.16 0.58 -0.89
N ILE A 10 -11.05 -0.35 -1.17
CA ILE A 10 -12.50 -0.15 -1.03
C ILE A 10 -13.03 -1.09 0.03
N SER A 11 -14.14 -0.71 0.62
CA SER A 11 -14.83 -1.51 1.63
C SER A 11 -16.31 -1.63 1.24
N ASN A 12 -16.89 -2.80 1.50
CA ASN A 12 -18.32 -3.00 1.31
C ASN A 12 -19.08 -2.75 2.63
N GLN A 13 -20.41 -2.82 2.56
CA GLN A 13 -21.30 -2.61 3.72
C GLN A 13 -21.12 -3.66 4.83
N HIS A 14 -20.46 -4.79 4.55
CA HIS A 14 -20.19 -5.86 5.50
C HIS A 14 -18.80 -5.73 6.16
N GLY A 15 -18.06 -4.65 5.86
CA GLY A 15 -16.73 -4.44 6.40
C GLY A 15 -15.62 -5.23 5.72
N ASN A 16 -15.90 -5.85 4.58
CA ASN A 16 -14.87 -6.50 3.79
C ASN A 16 -14.10 -5.48 2.96
N HIS A 17 -12.80 -5.63 2.90
CA HIS A 17 -11.90 -4.70 2.20
C HIS A 17 -11.27 -5.38 0.99
N TRP A 18 -10.96 -4.59 -0.04
CA TRP A 18 -10.26 -5.05 -1.22
C TRP A 18 -9.30 -3.97 -1.72
N PRO A 19 -8.02 -4.28 -1.98
CA PRO A 19 -7.10 -3.26 -2.47
C PRO A 19 -7.43 -2.91 -3.93
N THR A 20 -7.23 -1.64 -4.26
CA THR A 20 -7.42 -1.14 -5.63
C THR A 20 -6.11 -0.75 -6.27
N GLN A 21 -5.18 -0.20 -5.48
CA GLN A 21 -3.87 0.23 -5.97
C GLN A 21 -2.83 0.11 -4.86
N LEU A 22 -1.63 -0.30 -5.24
CA LEU A 22 -0.44 -0.22 -4.42
C LEU A 22 0.61 0.56 -5.19
N ALA A 23 1.16 1.60 -4.60
CA ALA A 23 2.22 2.40 -5.18
C ALA A 23 3.35 2.56 -4.17
N ALA A 24 4.59 2.55 -4.63
CA ALA A 24 5.75 2.67 -3.77
C ALA A 24 6.88 3.42 -4.45
N ALA A 25 7.66 4.14 -3.65
CA ALA A 25 8.86 4.82 -4.10
C ALA A 25 10.03 4.43 -3.21
N ARG A 26 11.11 3.95 -3.82
CA ARG A 26 12.37 3.70 -3.11
C ARG A 26 13.19 4.98 -3.12
N VAL A 27 13.61 5.41 -1.95
CA VAL A 27 14.38 6.65 -1.77
C VAL A 27 15.72 6.36 -1.10
N ASP A 28 16.72 7.15 -1.48
CA ASP A 28 18.05 7.09 -0.89
C ASP A 28 18.13 7.94 0.39
N ALA A 29 19.32 8.01 1.00
CA ALA A 29 19.56 8.74 2.23
C ALA A 29 19.33 10.26 2.09
N GLN A 30 19.36 10.81 0.88
CA GLN A 30 19.09 12.21 0.57
C GLN A 30 17.64 12.45 0.14
N TRP A 31 16.77 11.44 0.28
CA TRP A 31 15.36 11.47 -0.12
C TRP A 31 15.12 11.63 -1.62
N ASN A 32 16.10 11.26 -2.45
CA ASN A 32 15.91 11.17 -3.89
C ASN A 32 15.23 9.85 -4.26
N THR A 33 14.21 9.92 -5.11
CA THR A 33 13.56 8.73 -5.64
C THR A 33 14.50 8.03 -6.62
N VAL A 34 14.84 6.77 -6.34
CA VAL A 34 15.73 5.97 -7.20
C VAL A 34 14.98 4.90 -7.98
N ASP A 35 13.79 4.51 -7.56
CA ASP A 35 12.94 3.55 -8.25
C ASP A 35 11.49 3.67 -7.78
N THR A 36 10.55 3.23 -8.60
CA THR A 36 9.12 3.23 -8.26
C THR A 36 8.48 1.91 -8.63
N PHE A 37 7.40 1.59 -7.93
CA PHE A 37 6.55 0.43 -8.20
C PHE A 37 5.09 0.89 -8.17
N SER A 38 4.27 0.34 -9.05
CA SER A 38 2.83 0.58 -9.03
C SER A 38 2.09 -0.61 -9.61
N VAL A 39 0.97 -0.94 -9.00
CA VAL A 39 0.08 -2.01 -9.49
C VAL A 39 -1.37 -1.65 -9.20
N LEU A 40 -2.25 -1.92 -10.17
CA LEU A 40 -3.69 -1.89 -9.99
C LEU A 40 -4.19 -3.32 -9.79
N PHE A 41 -5.12 -3.50 -8.85
CA PHE A 41 -5.71 -4.80 -8.56
C PHE A 41 -7.05 -4.93 -9.27
N ARG A 42 -7.29 -6.12 -9.83
CA ARG A 42 -8.57 -6.44 -10.42
C ARG A 42 -9.64 -6.51 -9.32
N PRO A 43 -10.75 -5.79 -9.48
CA PRO A 43 -11.81 -5.81 -8.50
C PRO A 43 -12.50 -7.18 -8.43
N ARG A 44 -12.98 -7.49 -7.22
CA ARG A 44 -13.84 -8.63 -6.98
C ARG A 44 -15.20 -8.10 -6.54
N ASP A 45 -16.21 -8.21 -7.40
CA ASP A 45 -17.61 -7.84 -7.11
C ASP A 45 -17.81 -6.37 -6.72
N PHE A 46 -17.52 -5.44 -7.62
CA PHE A 46 -17.79 -4.03 -7.38
C PHE A 46 -19.26 -3.67 -7.61
N SER A 47 -19.87 -3.02 -6.63
CA SER A 47 -21.14 -2.33 -6.78
C SER A 47 -20.97 -1.01 -7.53
N LEU A 48 -22.07 -0.41 -8.01
CA LEU A 48 -22.02 0.91 -8.66
C LEU A 48 -21.48 1.98 -7.72
N GLN A 49 -21.79 1.89 -6.42
CA GLN A 49 -21.28 2.83 -5.41
C GLN A 49 -19.76 2.74 -5.27
N GLN A 50 -19.22 1.53 -5.28
CA GLN A 50 -17.77 1.32 -5.21
C GLN A 50 -17.08 1.88 -6.44
N TRP A 51 -17.65 1.69 -7.64
CA TRP A 51 -17.12 2.32 -8.85
C TRP A 51 -17.11 3.84 -8.75
N GLY A 52 -18.15 4.45 -8.16
CA GLY A 52 -18.21 5.88 -7.91
C GLY A 52 -17.05 6.36 -7.05
N HIS A 53 -16.71 5.63 -5.98
CA HIS A 53 -15.56 5.95 -5.12
C HIS A 53 -14.23 5.81 -5.87
N MET A 54 -14.08 4.78 -6.70
CA MET A 54 -12.86 4.54 -7.45
C MET A 54 -12.61 5.56 -8.56
N ALA A 55 -13.68 6.21 -9.08
CA ALA A 55 -13.53 7.24 -10.10
C ALA A 55 -12.67 8.43 -9.65
N PHE A 56 -12.57 8.67 -8.34
CA PHE A 56 -11.72 9.72 -7.79
C PHE A 56 -10.22 9.40 -7.89
N SER A 57 -9.85 8.16 -8.16
CA SER A 57 -8.44 7.76 -8.29
C SER A 57 -7.78 8.26 -9.58
N GLY A 58 -8.58 8.66 -10.58
CA GLY A 58 -8.09 9.03 -11.90
C GLY A 58 -7.90 7.86 -12.87
N TRP A 59 -8.11 6.61 -12.41
CA TRP A 59 -8.02 5.42 -13.26
C TRP A 59 -9.38 5.04 -13.82
N SER A 60 -9.41 4.50 -15.04
CA SER A 60 -10.64 4.05 -15.69
C SER A 60 -11.07 2.68 -15.16
N ARG A 61 -12.35 2.35 -15.38
CA ARG A 61 -12.89 1.02 -15.09
C ARG A 61 -12.12 -0.07 -15.82
N GLU A 62 -11.81 0.14 -17.10
CA GLU A 62 -11.07 -0.81 -17.93
C GLU A 62 -9.67 -1.07 -17.36
N GLN A 63 -9.00 -0.03 -16.87
CA GLN A 63 -7.68 -0.17 -16.26
C GLN A 63 -7.73 -1.04 -15.02
N PHE A 64 -8.75 -0.90 -14.17
CA PHE A 64 -8.91 -1.77 -13.00
C PHE A 64 -9.25 -3.20 -13.41
N LEU A 65 -10.12 -3.39 -14.41
CA LEU A 65 -10.47 -4.73 -14.89
C LEU A 65 -9.29 -5.47 -15.52
N ASP A 66 -8.34 -4.73 -16.08
CA ASP A 66 -7.08 -5.27 -16.61
C ASP A 66 -6.01 -5.42 -15.51
N GLY A 67 -6.33 -5.08 -14.27
CA GLY A 67 -5.42 -5.16 -13.14
C GLY A 67 -5.02 -6.58 -12.77
N GLU A 68 -4.05 -6.68 -11.88
CA GLU A 68 -3.53 -7.96 -11.40
C GLU A 68 -4.48 -8.62 -10.40
N SER A 69 -4.39 -9.93 -10.28
CA SER A 69 -5.01 -10.65 -9.17
C SER A 69 -4.37 -10.20 -7.86
N LEU A 70 -5.05 -10.44 -6.74
CA LEU A 70 -4.52 -10.09 -5.43
C LEU A 70 -3.14 -10.72 -5.19
N TYR A 71 -3.02 -12.02 -5.45
CA TYR A 71 -1.75 -12.74 -5.30
C TYR A 71 -0.66 -12.15 -6.21
N ALA A 72 -0.95 -12.01 -7.50
CA ALA A 72 0.07 -11.58 -8.47
C ALA A 72 0.57 -10.16 -8.18
N GLY A 73 -0.33 -9.25 -7.82
CA GLY A 73 0.06 -7.87 -7.50
C GLY A 73 0.89 -7.77 -6.22
N LEU A 74 0.49 -8.47 -5.16
CA LEU A 74 1.24 -8.47 -3.90
C LEU A 74 2.58 -9.21 -4.04
N ASP A 75 2.62 -10.32 -4.77
CA ASP A 75 3.86 -11.04 -5.02
C ASP A 75 4.85 -10.23 -5.86
N ALA A 76 4.34 -9.50 -6.86
CA ALA A 76 5.17 -8.58 -7.65
C ALA A 76 5.82 -7.50 -6.77
N PHE A 77 5.07 -6.94 -5.82
CA PHE A 77 5.62 -5.98 -4.85
C PHE A 77 6.70 -6.64 -3.99
N ARG A 78 6.43 -7.82 -3.45
CA ARG A 78 7.39 -8.58 -2.64
C ARG A 78 8.70 -8.82 -3.41
N LEU A 79 8.60 -9.20 -4.69
CA LEU A 79 9.77 -9.45 -5.54
C LEU A 79 10.53 -8.18 -5.91
N TRP A 80 9.85 -7.03 -5.97
CA TRP A 80 10.49 -5.74 -6.23
C TRP A 80 11.28 -5.23 -5.02
N LEU A 81 10.86 -5.57 -3.80
CA LEU A 81 11.56 -5.19 -2.58
C LEU A 81 12.92 -5.86 -2.49
N GLN A 82 13.90 -5.14 -1.92
CA GLN A 82 15.22 -5.67 -1.61
C GLN A 82 15.29 -6.06 -0.13
N PRO A 83 16.10 -7.05 0.25
CA PRO A 83 16.12 -7.54 1.65
C PRO A 83 16.45 -6.45 2.67
N GLU A 84 17.30 -5.49 2.31
CA GLU A 84 17.75 -4.40 3.19
C GLU A 84 16.81 -3.18 3.19
N ASP A 85 15.73 -3.18 2.39
CA ASP A 85 14.78 -2.08 2.36
C ASP A 85 14.03 -1.96 3.70
N THR A 86 13.74 -0.73 4.12
CA THR A 86 12.82 -0.44 5.22
C THR A 86 11.51 0.05 4.63
N ILE A 87 10.43 -0.64 4.94
CA ILE A 87 9.09 -0.29 4.43
C ILE A 87 8.48 0.75 5.35
N CYS A 88 8.04 1.87 4.76
CA CYS A 88 7.46 2.99 5.49
C CYS A 88 5.99 3.16 5.11
N TRP A 89 5.08 2.86 6.04
CA TRP A 89 3.66 3.17 5.96
C TRP A 89 3.36 4.47 6.68
N TRP A 90 2.31 5.19 6.25
CA TRP A 90 1.90 6.39 6.99
C TRP A 90 1.41 6.01 8.38
N HIS A 91 0.46 5.07 8.49
CA HIS A 91 -0.01 4.60 9.80
C HIS A 91 -0.44 3.13 9.76
N GLN A 92 -0.80 2.59 10.93
CA GLN A 92 -1.01 1.17 11.19
C GLN A 92 -2.11 0.53 10.33
N GLU A 93 -3.18 1.26 10.02
CA GLU A 93 -4.33 0.69 9.31
C GLU A 93 -3.94 0.10 7.95
N ALA A 94 -3.22 0.86 7.15
CA ALA A 94 -2.78 0.41 5.82
C ALA A 94 -1.84 -0.79 5.92
N SER A 95 -0.93 -0.77 6.88
CA SER A 95 0.00 -1.88 7.14
C SER A 95 -0.75 -3.16 7.55
N ASP A 96 -1.73 -3.04 8.44
CA ASP A 96 -2.53 -4.18 8.88
C ASP A 96 -3.36 -4.78 7.74
N LEU A 97 -3.98 -3.94 6.92
CA LEU A 97 -4.73 -4.39 5.74
C LEU A 97 -3.84 -5.08 4.72
N PHE A 98 -2.66 -4.51 4.47
CA PHE A 98 -1.68 -5.12 3.57
C PHE A 98 -1.28 -6.52 4.06
N ASN A 99 -1.01 -6.68 5.35
CA ASN A 99 -0.66 -7.97 5.94
C ASN A 99 -1.82 -8.97 5.85
N MET A 100 -3.05 -8.51 6.07
CA MET A 100 -4.24 -9.34 5.91
C MET A 100 -4.40 -9.81 4.46
N PHE A 101 -4.28 -8.91 3.49
CA PHE A 101 -4.38 -9.27 2.07
C PHE A 101 -3.30 -10.27 1.66
N SER A 102 -2.07 -10.08 2.13
CA SER A 102 -0.95 -10.99 1.86
C SER A 102 -1.22 -12.38 2.42
N LYS A 103 -1.71 -12.45 3.66
CA LYS A 103 -2.01 -13.71 4.33
C LYS A 103 -3.12 -14.48 3.63
N VAL A 104 -4.25 -13.82 3.31
CA VAL A 104 -5.38 -14.50 2.67
C VAL A 104 -5.10 -14.91 1.23
N SER A 105 -4.19 -14.24 0.54
CA SER A 105 -3.79 -14.59 -0.83
C SER A 105 -2.67 -15.63 -0.88
N GLY A 106 -2.02 -15.93 0.24
CA GLY A 106 -0.94 -16.91 0.30
C GLY A 106 0.43 -16.39 -0.14
N VAL A 107 0.60 -15.08 -0.19
CA VAL A 107 1.91 -14.48 -0.49
C VAL A 107 2.83 -14.68 0.73
N PRO A 108 4.09 -15.12 0.53
CA PRO A 108 5.03 -15.29 1.63
C PRO A 108 5.24 -13.99 2.42
N ASP A 109 5.48 -14.13 3.74
CA ASP A 109 5.75 -12.99 4.60
C ASP A 109 6.99 -12.23 4.12
N MET A 110 6.91 -10.89 4.22
CA MET A 110 8.06 -10.04 3.96
C MET A 110 8.97 -10.01 5.19
N THR A 111 10.28 -9.93 4.94
CA THR A 111 11.30 -9.93 5.98
C THR A 111 11.81 -8.53 6.30
N GLN A 112 11.40 -7.52 5.53
CA GLN A 112 11.86 -6.15 5.68
C GLN A 112 11.36 -5.53 6.99
N HIS A 113 12.18 -4.66 7.58
CA HIS A 113 11.77 -3.83 8.70
C HIS A 113 10.67 -2.86 8.28
N VAL A 114 9.69 -2.63 9.15
CA VAL A 114 8.55 -1.75 8.89
C VAL A 114 8.53 -0.62 9.90
N VAL A 115 8.33 0.61 9.43
CA VAL A 115 8.17 1.80 10.28
C VAL A 115 6.87 2.50 9.92
N LEU A 116 6.29 3.19 10.91
CA LEU A 116 5.09 4.01 10.75
C LEU A 116 5.49 5.48 10.82
N LEU A 117 5.36 6.19 9.70
CA LEU A 117 5.83 7.57 9.60
C LEU A 117 5.07 8.52 10.52
N CYS A 118 3.76 8.30 10.73
CA CYS A 118 2.98 9.15 11.62
C CYS A 118 3.53 9.13 13.06
N ASP A 119 4.00 7.98 13.56
CA ASP A 119 4.56 7.88 14.91
C ASP A 119 5.82 8.72 15.06
N TYR A 120 6.68 8.71 14.05
CA TYR A 120 7.89 9.54 14.04
C TYR A 120 7.55 11.04 14.02
N ILE A 121 6.59 11.44 13.19
CA ILE A 121 6.19 12.85 13.08
C ILE A 121 5.53 13.33 14.37
N TYR A 122 4.59 12.56 14.93
CA TYR A 122 3.94 12.93 16.19
C TYR A 122 4.93 12.95 17.35
N GLY A 123 5.87 12.01 17.40
CA GLY A 123 6.93 12.01 18.41
C GLY A 123 7.82 13.25 18.29
N TYR A 124 8.19 13.66 17.07
CA TYR A 124 8.95 14.88 16.83
C TYR A 124 8.19 16.12 17.28
N LEU A 125 6.91 16.26 16.92
CA LEU A 125 6.08 17.42 17.31
C LEU A 125 5.89 17.48 18.81
N ALA A 126 5.68 16.36 19.49
CA ALA A 126 5.59 16.32 20.95
C ALA A 126 6.88 16.78 21.61
N GLY A 127 8.04 16.38 21.07
CA GLY A 127 9.35 16.84 21.53
C GLY A 127 9.54 18.36 21.36
N GLN A 128 9.04 18.93 20.27
CA GLN A 128 9.07 20.36 20.02
C GLN A 128 8.20 21.13 21.03
N GLU A 129 7.02 20.63 21.37
CA GLU A 129 6.13 21.23 22.34
C GLU A 129 6.70 21.19 23.76
N ALA A 130 7.46 20.15 24.11
CA ALA A 130 8.06 19.97 25.42
C ALA A 130 9.31 20.83 25.65
N SER A 131 9.90 21.33 24.58
CA SER A 131 11.09 22.17 24.67
C SER A 131 10.77 23.66 24.74
#